data_c2d1f8845145b9cfe3f52daac0a85099
#
_entry.id   c2d1f8845145b9cfe3f52daac0a85099
#
_cell.length_a   1.000
_cell.length_b   1.000
_cell.length_c   1.000
_cell.angle_alpha   90.00
_cell.angle_beta   90.00
_cell.angle_gamma   90.00
#
_symmetry.space_group_name_H-M   'P 1'
#
loop_
_entity.id
_entity.type
_entity.pdbx_description
1 polymer ?
#
loop_
_entity_poly.entity_id
_entity_poly.type
_entity_poly.pdbx_seq_one_letter_code
_entity_poly.pdbx_strand_id
1 'polypeptide(L)'
;VIGNPPYQDETLGDNGTFAPPVYNKFLDASYEIAEKVEMIHPARFLFNAGSTPKAWNEKMLNDDHLKILYYEADSSKMFVNTDIKGGIVVSYRNMLEQYGAIGTFTPYEELNRILCKVKPAIKVPLSTMISGRGVYKLSATALEEHPEIERIQSKGHKYDVGSGAFKILKDIVFFEEKPVDTSEYVAFLGLVNLKRVYYWTKLKYQNPPKSFAEYKVFIPQASGSGALGEVMSSPLVEAPFVGATETFLSIGGFETRSEAESCLAYIKTKFVRAMLGVLKITQANTREKWKYVPLQDFTAHSDIDWSKSVAEIDRQLYRKYDLTADEIEFIETHVKEM
;
A
#
# COMPACT_ATOMS: atom_id res chain seq x y z
N VAL A 1 -18.40 -2.78 33.07
CA VAL A 1 -17.24 -1.97 33.49
C VAL A 1 -17.12 -0.76 32.58
N ILE A 2 -16.88 0.43 33.16
CA ILE A 2 -16.56 1.65 32.44
C ILE A 2 -15.28 2.19 33.08
N GLY A 3 -14.30 2.62 32.26
CA GLY A 3 -13.04 3.10 32.81
C GLY A 3 -12.07 3.75 31.85
N ASN A 4 -11.03 4.32 32.47
CA ASN A 4 -9.84 4.85 31.80
C ASN A 4 -8.62 4.18 32.48
N PRO A 5 -8.14 3.04 31.97
CA PRO A 5 -7.06 2.30 32.62
C PRO A 5 -5.72 3.04 32.47
N PRO A 6 -4.72 2.73 33.28
CA PRO A 6 -3.35 3.17 33.03
C PRO A 6 -2.90 2.75 31.62
N TYR A 7 -2.25 3.65 30.88
CA TYR A 7 -1.85 3.37 29.49
C TYR A 7 -0.50 2.66 29.39
N GLN A 8 0.39 2.97 30.32
CA GLN A 8 1.76 2.48 30.35
C GLN A 8 2.14 2.11 31.79
N ASP A 9 3.08 1.17 31.92
CA ASP A 9 3.71 0.79 33.16
C ASP A 9 4.82 1.79 33.53
N GLU A 10 5.46 1.58 34.68
CA GLU A 10 6.66 2.32 35.01
C GLU A 10 7.78 2.07 34.00
N THR A 11 8.64 3.07 33.78
CA THR A 11 9.74 2.94 32.84
C THR A 11 10.73 1.86 33.29
N LEU A 12 11.02 0.91 32.40
CA LEU A 12 11.95 -0.19 32.64
C LEU A 12 13.32 0.11 32.00
N GLY A 13 14.38 -0.20 32.72
CA GLY A 13 15.77 -0.16 32.26
C GLY A 13 16.56 1.07 32.70
N ASP A 14 17.87 0.98 32.60
CA ASP A 14 18.83 2.00 33.09
C ASP A 14 18.70 3.39 32.43
N ASN A 15 18.05 3.45 31.25
CA ASN A 15 17.85 4.69 30.50
C ASN A 15 16.46 5.32 30.65
N GLY A 16 15.51 4.70 31.35
CA GLY A 16 14.19 5.26 31.64
C GLY A 16 13.33 5.71 30.46
N THR A 17 13.64 5.23 29.23
CA THR A 17 13.05 5.74 27.99
C THR A 17 11.88 4.92 27.45
N PHE A 18 11.70 3.69 27.89
CA PHE A 18 10.63 2.81 27.43
C PHE A 18 9.68 2.41 28.55
N ALA A 19 8.41 2.77 28.39
CA ALA A 19 7.32 2.35 29.27
C ALA A 19 6.41 1.38 28.48
N PRO A 20 6.35 0.09 28.85
CA PRO A 20 5.53 -0.88 28.15
C PRO A 20 4.03 -0.57 28.32
N PRO A 21 3.18 -0.84 27.31
CA PRO A 21 1.74 -0.66 27.45
C PRO A 21 1.18 -1.67 28.46
N VAL A 22 0.22 -1.20 29.28
CA VAL A 22 -0.49 -2.07 30.23
C VAL A 22 -2.00 -2.05 30.02
N TYR A 23 -2.54 -1.05 29.29
CA TYR A 23 -3.98 -0.94 29.05
C TYR A 23 -4.60 -2.19 28.43
N ASN A 24 -3.86 -2.90 27.60
CA ASN A 24 -4.28 -4.17 27.01
C ASN A 24 -4.56 -5.25 28.04
N LYS A 25 -3.79 -5.31 29.15
CA LYS A 25 -4.00 -6.25 30.26
C LYS A 25 -5.26 -5.87 31.06
N PHE A 26 -5.51 -4.56 31.23
CA PHE A 26 -6.74 -4.08 31.88
C PHE A 26 -7.99 -4.38 31.06
N LEU A 27 -7.91 -4.25 29.73
CA LEU A 27 -9.02 -4.66 28.86
C LEU A 27 -9.30 -6.16 28.99
N ASP A 28 -8.27 -6.99 28.87
CA ASP A 28 -8.42 -8.45 29.02
C ASP A 28 -9.05 -8.82 30.35
N ALA A 29 -8.53 -8.30 31.46
CA ALA A 29 -9.12 -8.54 32.80
C ALA A 29 -10.57 -8.04 32.92
N SER A 30 -10.90 -6.90 32.31
CA SER A 30 -12.25 -6.38 32.31
C SER A 30 -13.23 -7.24 31.51
N TYR A 31 -12.76 -7.84 30.41
CA TYR A 31 -13.55 -8.78 29.60
C TYR A 31 -13.82 -10.12 30.30
N GLU A 32 -13.00 -10.50 31.27
CA GLU A 32 -13.21 -11.71 32.07
C GLU A 32 -14.30 -11.52 33.13
N ILE A 33 -14.45 -10.29 33.65
CA ILE A 33 -15.34 -10.02 34.81
C ILE A 33 -16.67 -9.35 34.45
N ALA A 34 -16.86 -8.88 33.21
CA ALA A 34 -18.05 -8.15 32.79
C ALA A 34 -18.49 -8.45 31.37
N GLU A 35 -19.80 -8.61 31.19
CA GLU A 35 -20.44 -8.78 29.88
C GLU A 35 -20.36 -7.52 29.02
N LYS A 36 -20.38 -6.32 29.64
CA LYS A 36 -20.32 -5.02 28.95
C LYS A 36 -19.16 -4.21 29.49
N VAL A 37 -18.28 -3.83 28.59
CA VAL A 37 -17.07 -3.07 28.94
C VAL A 37 -16.92 -1.90 27.98
N GLU A 38 -16.84 -0.68 28.55
CA GLU A 38 -16.56 0.55 27.83
C GLU A 38 -15.28 1.17 28.40
N MET A 39 -14.27 1.38 27.53
CA MET A 39 -12.98 1.86 27.96
C MET A 39 -12.46 2.95 27.02
N ILE A 40 -11.83 3.96 27.62
CA ILE A 40 -11.02 4.94 26.90
C ILE A 40 -9.54 4.56 27.01
N HIS A 41 -8.85 4.44 25.88
CA HIS A 41 -7.45 3.99 25.86
C HIS A 41 -6.74 4.36 24.54
N PRO A 42 -5.41 4.16 24.42
CA PRO A 42 -4.68 4.41 23.18
C PRO A 42 -5.20 3.59 21.99
N ALA A 43 -5.33 4.24 20.85
CA ALA A 43 -5.92 3.65 19.64
C ALA A 43 -4.90 2.89 18.76
N ARG A 44 -3.62 2.78 19.13
CA ARG A 44 -2.54 2.23 18.30
C ARG A 44 -2.80 0.82 17.79
N PHE A 45 -3.51 -0.01 18.57
CA PHE A 45 -3.82 -1.39 18.17
C PHE A 45 -4.70 -1.43 16.91
N LEU A 46 -5.57 -0.44 16.70
CA LEU A 46 -6.43 -0.33 15.50
C LEU A 46 -5.63 -0.27 14.20
N PHE A 47 -4.41 0.25 14.27
CA PHE A 47 -3.49 0.39 13.14
C PHE A 47 -2.40 -0.68 13.14
N ASN A 48 -2.53 -1.70 14.00
CA ASN A 48 -1.51 -2.70 14.26
C ASN A 48 -0.12 -2.08 14.56
N ALA A 49 -0.14 -0.98 15.28
CA ALA A 49 1.01 -0.16 15.67
C ALA A 49 1.17 -0.12 17.19
N GLY A 50 2.32 0.40 17.64
CA GLY A 50 2.65 0.48 19.06
C GLY A 50 3.33 -0.78 19.57
N SER A 51 3.43 -0.87 20.91
CA SER A 51 4.19 -1.93 21.59
C SER A 51 3.31 -3.01 22.21
N THR A 52 2.00 -3.01 21.93
CA THR A 52 1.11 -4.12 22.27
C THR A 52 1.46 -5.36 21.43
N PRO A 53 1.34 -6.58 21.98
CA PRO A 53 1.61 -7.80 21.22
C PRO A 53 0.74 -7.89 19.97
N LYS A 54 1.35 -8.25 18.83
CA LYS A 54 0.60 -8.39 17.55
C LYS A 54 -0.57 -9.34 17.66
N ALA A 55 -0.40 -10.48 18.34
CA ALA A 55 -1.47 -11.44 18.57
C ALA A 55 -2.64 -10.83 19.37
N TRP A 56 -2.36 -9.92 20.31
CA TRP A 56 -3.40 -9.21 21.04
C TRP A 56 -4.14 -8.21 20.12
N ASN A 57 -3.41 -7.46 19.29
CA ASN A 57 -4.02 -6.57 18.31
C ASN A 57 -4.94 -7.35 17.36
N GLU A 58 -4.49 -8.49 16.85
CA GLU A 58 -5.28 -9.38 15.98
C GLU A 58 -6.52 -9.91 16.71
N LYS A 59 -6.39 -10.36 17.98
CA LYS A 59 -7.53 -10.75 18.84
C LYS A 59 -8.57 -9.64 18.91
N MET A 60 -8.16 -8.43 19.22
CA MET A 60 -9.06 -7.28 19.37
C MET A 60 -9.72 -6.89 18.03
N LEU A 61 -8.96 -6.87 16.93
CA LEU A 61 -9.48 -6.52 15.61
C LEU A 61 -10.43 -7.57 15.03
N ASN A 62 -10.35 -8.80 15.48
CA ASN A 62 -11.20 -9.91 15.05
C ASN A 62 -12.31 -10.26 16.08
N ASP A 63 -12.45 -9.51 17.17
CA ASP A 63 -13.52 -9.71 18.15
C ASP A 63 -14.84 -9.15 17.60
N ASP A 64 -15.78 -10.05 17.28
CA ASP A 64 -17.12 -9.70 16.76
C ASP A 64 -18.01 -8.96 17.75
N HIS A 65 -17.66 -8.97 19.04
CA HIS A 65 -18.38 -8.31 20.12
C HIS A 65 -17.86 -6.90 20.42
N LEU A 66 -16.76 -6.48 19.75
CA LEU A 66 -16.10 -5.21 19.98
C LEU A 66 -16.45 -4.19 18.89
N LYS A 67 -16.80 -2.98 19.29
CA LYS A 67 -16.94 -1.82 18.38
C LYS A 67 -16.23 -0.60 18.92
N ILE A 68 -15.93 0.34 18.02
CA ILE A 68 -15.38 1.64 18.36
C ILE A 68 -16.53 2.63 18.41
N LEU A 69 -16.71 3.28 19.57
CA LEU A 69 -17.71 4.32 19.75
C LEU A 69 -17.20 5.68 19.33
N TYR A 70 -15.91 5.94 19.57
CA TYR A 70 -15.29 7.22 19.26
C TYR A 70 -13.79 7.04 19.03
N TYR A 71 -13.25 7.79 18.09
CA TYR A 71 -11.82 7.90 17.81
C TYR A 71 -11.43 9.37 17.67
N GLU A 72 -10.36 9.79 18.37
CA GLU A 72 -9.74 11.10 18.24
C GLU A 72 -8.23 10.95 17.97
N ALA A 73 -7.81 11.43 16.80
CA ALA A 73 -6.40 11.35 16.41
C ALA A 73 -5.50 12.28 17.23
N ASP A 74 -6.03 13.45 17.61
CA ASP A 74 -5.34 14.43 18.44
C ASP A 74 -5.74 14.27 19.91
N SER A 75 -4.93 13.50 20.65
CA SER A 75 -5.20 13.22 22.07
C SER A 75 -5.31 14.47 22.93
N SER A 76 -4.73 15.60 22.52
CA SER A 76 -4.80 16.85 23.30
C SER A 76 -6.22 17.43 23.37
N LYS A 77 -7.10 17.06 22.43
CA LYS A 77 -8.52 17.44 22.48
C LYS A 77 -9.31 16.72 23.56
N MET A 78 -8.85 15.54 23.98
CA MET A 78 -9.48 14.77 25.05
C MET A 78 -8.76 14.96 26.39
N PHE A 79 -7.46 15.02 26.37
CA PHE A 79 -6.63 15.14 27.57
C PHE A 79 -5.61 16.27 27.37
N VAL A 80 -5.80 17.38 28.06
CA VAL A 80 -4.93 18.56 27.97
C VAL A 80 -3.47 18.17 28.30
N ASN A 81 -2.53 18.66 27.50
CA ASN A 81 -1.09 18.40 27.64
C ASN A 81 -0.65 16.94 27.40
N THR A 82 -1.43 16.16 26.64
CA THR A 82 -1.03 14.80 26.25
C THR A 82 -0.74 14.72 24.76
N ASP A 83 0.30 13.96 24.40
CA ASP A 83 0.64 13.60 22.99
C ASP A 83 0.72 12.07 22.88
N ILE A 84 -0.44 11.44 22.68
CA ILE A 84 -0.53 9.99 22.49
C ILE A 84 -0.55 9.69 21.00
N LYS A 85 0.62 9.28 20.47
CA LYS A 85 0.73 8.90 19.07
C LYS A 85 -0.22 7.79 18.69
N GLY A 86 -0.95 7.98 17.59
CA GLY A 86 -2.00 7.08 17.11
C GLY A 86 -3.40 7.40 17.67
N GLY A 87 -3.50 8.41 18.56
CA GLY A 87 -4.79 8.90 19.07
C GLY A 87 -5.37 8.06 20.22
N ILE A 88 -6.57 8.46 20.60
CA ILE A 88 -7.38 7.86 21.69
C ILE A 88 -8.64 7.26 21.10
N VAL A 89 -9.09 6.17 21.69
CA VAL A 89 -10.33 5.48 21.33
C VAL A 89 -11.20 5.26 22.54
N VAL A 90 -12.52 5.37 22.35
CA VAL A 90 -13.53 4.78 23.24
C VAL A 90 -14.00 3.49 22.58
N SER A 91 -13.65 2.36 23.18
CA SER A 91 -14.09 1.04 22.75
C SER A 91 -15.23 0.51 23.60
N TYR A 92 -16.15 -0.22 22.99
CA TYR A 92 -17.26 -0.88 23.66
C TYR A 92 -17.35 -2.34 23.26
N ARG A 93 -17.30 -3.23 24.22
CA ARG A 93 -17.49 -4.66 24.03
C ARG A 93 -18.75 -5.12 24.77
N ASN A 94 -19.60 -5.87 24.08
CA ASN A 94 -20.81 -6.47 24.68
C ASN A 94 -20.91 -7.94 24.23
N MET A 95 -20.74 -8.86 25.17
CA MET A 95 -20.76 -10.31 24.88
C MET A 95 -22.12 -10.80 24.37
N LEU A 96 -23.21 -10.04 24.58
CA LEU A 96 -24.57 -10.40 24.19
C LEU A 96 -24.91 -9.92 22.75
N GLU A 97 -24.06 -9.12 22.13
CA GLU A 97 -24.30 -8.54 20.81
C GLU A 97 -23.10 -8.82 19.88
N GLN A 98 -23.40 -9.05 18.61
CA GLN A 98 -22.40 -9.20 17.55
C GLN A 98 -22.44 -7.98 16.63
N TYR A 99 -21.32 -7.26 16.55
CA TYR A 99 -21.16 -6.09 15.70
C TYR A 99 -20.40 -6.41 14.41
N GLY A 100 -19.77 -7.60 14.35
CA GLY A 100 -18.80 -8.00 13.33
C GLY A 100 -17.40 -7.48 13.62
N ALA A 101 -16.41 -8.19 13.14
CA ALA A 101 -15.00 -7.87 13.36
C ALA A 101 -14.62 -6.49 12.77
N ILE A 102 -13.93 -5.67 13.54
CA ILE A 102 -13.36 -4.39 13.09
C ILE A 102 -12.43 -4.64 11.89
N GLY A 103 -11.56 -5.63 12.00
CA GLY A 103 -10.63 -6.05 10.96
C GLY A 103 -9.61 -4.97 10.62
N THR A 104 -9.94 -4.09 9.68
CA THR A 104 -9.13 -2.93 9.31
C THR A 104 -9.87 -1.66 9.66
N PHE A 105 -9.19 -0.77 10.35
CA PHE A 105 -9.72 0.51 10.81
C PHE A 105 -9.03 1.67 10.11
N THR A 106 -9.80 2.72 9.77
CA THR A 106 -9.30 4.02 9.36
C THR A 106 -9.88 5.12 10.24
N PRO A 107 -9.23 6.30 10.31
CA PRO A 107 -9.77 7.41 11.10
C PRO A 107 -11.02 8.07 10.49
N TYR A 108 -11.49 7.60 9.33
CA TYR A 108 -12.61 8.14 8.58
C TYR A 108 -13.79 7.16 8.60
N GLU A 109 -14.91 7.58 9.17
CA GLU A 109 -16.10 6.73 9.28
C GLU A 109 -16.64 6.33 7.89
N GLU A 110 -16.69 7.29 6.95
CA GLU A 110 -17.14 7.07 5.58
C GLU A 110 -16.26 6.02 4.89
N LEU A 111 -14.94 6.11 5.04
CA LEU A 111 -14.01 5.16 4.43
C LEU A 111 -14.17 3.75 5.02
N ASN A 112 -14.46 3.65 6.32
CA ASN A 112 -14.76 2.38 6.95
C ASN A 112 -16.08 1.79 6.40
N ARG A 113 -17.14 2.60 6.18
CA ARG A 113 -18.38 2.14 5.55
C ARG A 113 -18.16 1.70 4.10
N ILE A 114 -17.41 2.48 3.32
CA ILE A 114 -17.01 2.11 1.95
C ILE A 114 -16.26 0.77 1.96
N LEU A 115 -15.31 0.60 2.86
CA LEU A 115 -14.55 -0.65 2.98
C LEU A 115 -15.45 -1.85 3.30
N CYS A 116 -16.44 -1.69 4.18
CA CYS A 116 -17.43 -2.74 4.49
C CYS A 116 -18.25 -3.18 3.26
N LYS A 117 -18.55 -2.26 2.33
CA LYS A 117 -19.26 -2.57 1.08
C LYS A 117 -18.33 -3.22 0.03
N VAL A 118 -17.13 -2.69 -0.12
CA VAL A 118 -16.17 -3.12 -1.16
C VAL A 118 -15.51 -4.44 -0.81
N LYS A 119 -15.10 -4.65 0.43
CA LYS A 119 -14.33 -5.83 0.87
C LYS A 119 -15.01 -7.17 0.54
N PRO A 120 -16.32 -7.39 0.78
CA PRO A 120 -17.00 -8.64 0.41
C PRO A 120 -17.05 -8.87 -1.12
N ALA A 121 -17.00 -7.82 -1.92
CA ALA A 121 -17.04 -7.90 -3.39
C ALA A 121 -15.65 -8.21 -4.00
N ILE A 122 -14.57 -8.15 -3.23
CA ILE A 122 -13.22 -8.45 -3.71
C ILE A 122 -13.06 -9.97 -3.88
N LYS A 123 -13.25 -10.46 -5.10
CA LYS A 123 -12.91 -11.85 -5.45
C LYS A 123 -11.40 -12.03 -5.56
N VAL A 124 -10.76 -11.09 -6.25
CA VAL A 124 -9.29 -11.02 -6.44
C VAL A 124 -8.87 -9.57 -6.23
N PRO A 125 -7.90 -9.28 -5.37
CA PRO A 125 -7.38 -7.93 -5.20
C PRO A 125 -6.36 -7.57 -6.29
N LEU A 126 -6.28 -6.28 -6.66
CA LEU A 126 -5.29 -5.77 -7.62
C LEU A 126 -3.84 -6.07 -7.20
N SER A 127 -3.60 -6.23 -5.91
CA SER A 127 -2.29 -6.61 -5.38
C SER A 127 -1.72 -7.89 -6.00
N THR A 128 -2.55 -8.79 -6.52
CA THR A 128 -2.09 -10.02 -7.19
C THR A 128 -1.36 -9.75 -8.50
N MET A 129 -1.68 -8.65 -9.17
CA MET A 129 -1.03 -8.22 -10.40
C MET A 129 0.16 -7.27 -10.17
N ILE A 130 0.42 -6.89 -8.92
CA ILE A 130 1.52 -5.96 -8.60
C ILE A 130 2.79 -6.74 -8.27
N SER A 131 3.88 -6.39 -8.93
CA SER A 131 5.19 -6.97 -8.68
C SER A 131 5.71 -6.64 -7.28
N GLY A 132 6.57 -7.51 -6.74
CA GLY A 132 7.43 -7.14 -5.61
C GLY A 132 8.46 -6.08 -6.00
N ARG A 133 9.03 -5.40 -5.01
CA ARG A 133 10.18 -4.52 -5.24
C ARG A 133 11.36 -5.32 -5.81
N GLY A 134 12.06 -4.74 -6.79
CA GLY A 134 13.24 -5.36 -7.38
C GLY A 134 12.94 -6.69 -8.07
N VAL A 135 11.80 -6.79 -8.76
CA VAL A 135 11.42 -8.00 -9.53
C VAL A 135 12.34 -8.23 -10.74
N TYR A 136 12.92 -7.18 -11.30
CA TYR A 136 13.90 -7.27 -12.35
C TYR A 136 15.28 -7.52 -11.74
N LYS A 137 15.98 -8.52 -12.26
CA LYS A 137 17.29 -8.96 -11.77
C LYS A 137 18.27 -9.06 -12.91
N LEU A 138 19.55 -8.93 -12.59
CA LEU A 138 20.62 -9.31 -13.51
C LEU A 138 20.66 -10.85 -13.65
N SER A 139 21.08 -11.33 -14.80
CA SER A 139 21.31 -12.74 -15.07
C SER A 139 22.67 -13.20 -14.53
N ALA A 140 22.89 -14.52 -14.46
CA ALA A 140 24.21 -15.09 -14.17
C ALA A 140 25.24 -14.67 -15.23
N THR A 141 24.82 -14.63 -16.50
CA THR A 141 25.67 -14.21 -17.62
C THR A 141 26.22 -12.78 -17.46
N ALA A 142 25.43 -11.87 -16.86
CA ALA A 142 25.92 -10.52 -16.57
C ALA A 142 27.09 -10.54 -15.58
N LEU A 143 27.04 -11.38 -14.55
CA LEU A 143 28.10 -11.49 -13.55
C LEU A 143 29.32 -12.28 -14.08
N GLU A 144 29.10 -13.26 -14.95
CA GLU A 144 30.19 -14.01 -15.61
C GLU A 144 31.00 -13.13 -16.57
N GLU A 145 30.33 -12.29 -17.38
CA GLU A 145 30.99 -11.38 -18.31
C GLU A 145 31.52 -10.13 -17.59
N HIS A 146 30.96 -9.75 -16.45
CA HIS A 146 31.32 -8.57 -15.67
C HIS A 146 31.49 -8.91 -14.18
N PRO A 147 32.55 -9.67 -13.79
CA PRO A 147 32.74 -10.10 -12.40
C PRO A 147 32.96 -8.95 -11.41
N GLU A 148 33.31 -7.76 -11.89
CA GLU A 148 33.40 -6.52 -11.09
C GLU A 148 32.07 -6.13 -10.44
N ILE A 149 30.93 -6.55 -10.99
CA ILE A 149 29.59 -6.28 -10.41
C ILE A 149 29.50 -6.76 -8.96
N GLU A 150 30.09 -7.91 -8.62
CA GLU A 150 30.09 -8.44 -7.25
C GLU A 150 30.80 -7.53 -6.25
N ARG A 151 31.78 -6.72 -6.71
CA ARG A 151 32.52 -5.79 -5.87
C ARG A 151 31.84 -4.43 -5.80
N ILE A 152 31.12 -4.04 -6.85
CA ILE A 152 30.41 -2.76 -6.97
C ILE A 152 29.10 -2.79 -6.19
N GLN A 153 28.36 -3.91 -6.24
CA GLN A 153 27.07 -4.09 -5.58
C GLN A 153 27.25 -4.45 -4.10
N SER A 154 26.26 -4.10 -3.28
CA SER A 154 26.23 -4.45 -1.84
C SER A 154 26.18 -5.96 -1.66
N LYS A 155 26.80 -6.46 -0.58
CA LYS A 155 26.78 -7.88 -0.22
C LYS A 155 25.34 -8.42 -0.17
N GLY A 156 25.10 -9.52 -0.89
CA GLY A 156 23.77 -10.15 -1.00
C GLY A 156 22.86 -9.54 -2.08
N HIS A 157 23.27 -8.46 -2.75
CA HIS A 157 22.47 -7.72 -3.74
C HIS A 157 23.08 -7.74 -5.15
N LYS A 158 23.98 -8.66 -5.46
CA LYS A 158 24.75 -8.70 -6.72
C LYS A 158 23.89 -8.81 -8.00
N TYR A 159 22.68 -9.35 -7.87
CA TYR A 159 21.73 -9.46 -8.98
C TYR A 159 20.71 -8.32 -9.05
N ASP A 160 20.71 -7.38 -8.10
CA ASP A 160 19.66 -6.38 -8.00
C ASP A 160 19.83 -5.28 -9.04
N VAL A 161 18.73 -4.93 -9.72
CA VAL A 161 18.62 -3.71 -10.50
C VAL A 161 18.11 -2.61 -9.58
N GLY A 162 18.95 -2.20 -8.64
CA GLY A 162 18.63 -1.24 -7.58
C GLY A 162 18.32 0.15 -8.10
N SER A 163 17.83 1.04 -7.22
CA SER A 163 17.51 2.44 -7.58
C SER A 163 18.72 3.22 -8.13
N GLY A 164 19.93 2.86 -7.71
CA GLY A 164 21.19 3.44 -8.17
C GLY A 164 21.83 2.74 -9.38
N ALA A 165 21.19 1.71 -9.96
CA ALA A 165 21.80 0.86 -10.98
C ALA A 165 22.35 1.64 -12.19
N PHE A 166 21.64 2.66 -12.65
CA PHE A 166 22.07 3.49 -13.79
C PHE A 166 23.29 4.35 -13.50
N LYS A 167 23.64 4.54 -12.25
CA LYS A 167 24.86 5.24 -11.84
C LYS A 167 26.02 4.26 -11.62
N ILE A 168 25.76 3.19 -10.86
CA ILE A 168 26.82 2.28 -10.42
C ILE A 168 27.21 1.21 -11.45
N LEU A 169 26.28 0.88 -12.36
CA LEU A 169 26.48 -0.10 -13.44
C LEU A 169 26.46 0.58 -14.84
N LYS A 170 26.67 1.92 -14.85
CA LYS A 170 26.77 2.68 -16.10
C LYS A 170 27.98 2.18 -16.91
N ASP A 171 27.79 2.06 -18.22
CA ASP A 171 28.79 1.60 -19.21
C ASP A 171 29.35 0.18 -18.96
N ILE A 172 28.78 -0.52 -17.96
CA ILE A 172 29.05 -1.96 -17.69
C ILE A 172 27.85 -2.78 -18.19
N VAL A 173 26.68 -2.55 -17.63
CA VAL A 173 25.43 -3.24 -17.94
C VAL A 173 24.39 -2.31 -18.53
N PHE A 174 24.38 -1.05 -18.12
CA PHE A 174 23.41 -0.03 -18.54
C PHE A 174 24.06 1.10 -19.31
N PHE A 175 23.51 1.41 -20.48
CA PHE A 175 24.01 2.41 -21.42
C PHE A 175 22.96 3.50 -21.65
N GLU A 176 23.37 4.77 -21.67
CA GLU A 176 22.46 5.90 -21.95
C GLU A 176 21.92 5.83 -23.37
N GLU A 177 22.78 5.51 -24.33
CA GLU A 177 22.43 5.31 -25.75
C GLU A 177 22.46 3.82 -26.07
N LYS A 178 21.60 3.38 -26.99
CA LYS A 178 21.60 1.99 -27.46
C LYS A 178 22.88 1.73 -28.24
N PRO A 179 23.74 0.82 -27.76
CA PRO A 179 24.96 0.48 -28.48
C PRO A 179 24.67 -0.11 -29.86
N VAL A 180 25.56 0.19 -30.81
CA VAL A 180 25.45 -0.30 -32.18
C VAL A 180 26.37 -1.52 -32.33
N ASP A 181 25.88 -2.68 -31.94
CA ASP A 181 26.51 -3.98 -32.14
C ASP A 181 25.47 -5.02 -32.54
N THR A 182 25.85 -6.30 -32.59
CA THR A 182 24.94 -7.40 -32.96
C THR A 182 24.08 -7.93 -31.81
N SER A 183 24.21 -7.36 -30.63
CA SER A 183 23.47 -7.82 -29.43
C SER A 183 22.02 -7.33 -29.44
N GLU A 184 21.13 -8.09 -28.81
CA GLU A 184 19.77 -7.66 -28.54
C GLU A 184 19.71 -6.80 -27.28
N TYR A 185 19.15 -5.60 -27.41
CA TYR A 185 19.02 -4.64 -26.31
C TYR A 185 17.58 -4.35 -25.97
N VAL A 186 17.34 -4.19 -24.68
CA VAL A 186 16.04 -3.82 -24.09
C VAL A 186 16.19 -2.55 -23.26
N ALA A 187 15.10 -1.79 -23.13
CA ALA A 187 15.07 -0.56 -22.36
C ALA A 187 14.69 -0.81 -20.90
N PHE A 188 15.29 -0.06 -20.01
CA PHE A 188 14.94 -0.03 -18.58
C PHE A 188 14.66 1.38 -18.12
N LEU A 189 13.53 1.57 -17.43
CA LEU A 189 13.13 2.82 -16.79
C LEU A 189 13.79 2.95 -15.41
N GLY A 190 14.36 4.09 -15.13
CA GLY A 190 14.91 4.42 -13.81
C GLY A 190 14.89 5.91 -13.52
N LEU A 191 15.49 6.32 -12.40
CA LEU A 191 15.69 7.71 -12.04
C LEU A 191 17.16 8.08 -12.01
N VAL A 192 17.51 9.17 -12.71
CA VAL A 192 18.79 9.84 -12.58
C VAL A 192 18.52 11.30 -12.23
N ASN A 193 19.08 11.77 -11.11
CA ASN A 193 18.82 13.11 -10.59
C ASN A 193 17.33 13.47 -10.50
N LEU A 194 16.53 12.54 -9.98
CA LEU A 194 15.07 12.64 -9.83
C LEU A 194 14.29 12.73 -11.16
N LYS A 195 14.94 12.60 -12.30
CA LYS A 195 14.31 12.56 -13.62
C LYS A 195 14.20 11.13 -14.11
N ARG A 196 13.08 10.81 -14.76
CA ARG A 196 12.86 9.53 -15.43
C ARG A 196 13.70 9.47 -16.69
N VAL A 197 14.44 8.40 -16.83
CA VAL A 197 15.29 8.13 -18.00
C VAL A 197 15.20 6.66 -18.37
N TYR A 198 15.45 6.37 -19.65
CA TYR A 198 15.59 5.01 -20.13
C TYR A 198 17.05 4.75 -20.46
N TYR A 199 17.56 3.66 -19.92
CA TYR A 199 18.88 3.13 -20.26
C TYR A 199 18.70 1.81 -20.97
N TRP A 200 19.66 1.48 -21.82
CA TRP A 200 19.69 0.24 -22.59
C TRP A 200 20.55 -0.80 -21.91
N THR A 201 20.14 -2.05 -21.98
CA THR A 201 20.91 -3.19 -21.48
C THR A 201 20.76 -4.38 -22.41
N LYS A 202 21.77 -5.24 -22.48
CA LYS A 202 21.66 -6.48 -23.27
C LYS A 202 20.59 -7.38 -22.65
N LEU A 203 19.71 -7.94 -23.49
CA LEU A 203 18.65 -8.85 -23.02
C LEU A 203 19.24 -10.03 -22.25
N LYS A 204 20.37 -10.59 -22.70
CA LYS A 204 21.06 -11.70 -22.02
C LYS A 204 21.54 -11.37 -20.59
N TYR A 205 21.70 -10.09 -20.26
CA TYR A 205 22.09 -9.64 -18.91
C TYR A 205 20.92 -9.54 -17.93
N GLN A 206 19.70 -9.78 -18.40
CA GLN A 206 18.52 -9.64 -17.59
C GLN A 206 17.91 -11.01 -17.26
N ASN A 207 17.37 -11.12 -16.04
CA ASN A 207 16.53 -12.23 -15.61
C ASN A 207 15.16 -11.64 -15.19
N PRO A 208 14.31 -11.31 -16.18
CA PRO A 208 13.06 -10.60 -15.93
C PRO A 208 11.93 -11.53 -15.49
N PRO A 209 10.83 -10.99 -14.88
CA PRO A 209 9.63 -11.74 -14.61
C PRO A 209 8.89 -12.14 -15.92
N LYS A 210 7.94 -13.08 -15.81
CA LYS A 210 7.13 -13.52 -16.98
C LYS A 210 6.40 -12.37 -17.66
N SER A 211 5.89 -11.39 -16.89
CA SER A 211 5.19 -10.20 -17.40
C SER A 211 6.09 -9.25 -18.21
N PHE A 212 7.38 -9.52 -18.33
CA PHE A 212 8.29 -8.67 -19.10
C PHE A 212 7.92 -8.60 -20.58
N ALA A 213 7.45 -9.72 -21.15
CA ALA A 213 7.04 -9.82 -22.56
C ALA A 213 5.63 -9.27 -22.82
N GLU A 214 4.97 -8.66 -21.85
CA GLU A 214 3.60 -8.19 -21.91
C GLU A 214 3.53 -6.68 -21.63
N TYR A 215 2.40 -6.05 -21.97
CA TYR A 215 2.13 -4.66 -21.56
C TYR A 215 1.96 -4.58 -20.04
N LYS A 216 2.34 -3.46 -19.46
CA LYS A 216 2.29 -3.24 -18.01
C LYS A 216 2.13 -1.76 -17.68
N VAL A 217 1.70 -1.49 -16.44
CA VAL A 217 1.69 -0.14 -15.87
C VAL A 217 2.80 -0.04 -14.84
N PHE A 218 3.71 0.91 -14.99
CA PHE A 218 4.68 1.24 -13.97
C PHE A 218 4.13 2.30 -13.01
N ILE A 219 4.25 2.02 -11.72
CA ILE A 219 3.95 2.95 -10.63
C ILE A 219 5.22 3.19 -9.81
N PRO A 220 5.43 4.38 -9.23
CA PRO A 220 6.57 4.60 -8.35
C PRO A 220 6.46 3.72 -7.10
N GLN A 221 7.58 3.16 -6.67
CA GLN A 221 7.67 2.40 -5.42
C GLN A 221 7.35 3.25 -4.19
N ALA A 222 7.63 4.55 -4.26
CA ALA A 222 7.30 5.52 -3.23
C ALA A 222 6.77 6.82 -3.86
N SER A 223 5.68 7.35 -3.31
CA SER A 223 5.10 8.64 -3.70
C SER A 223 4.30 9.27 -2.56
N GLY A 224 4.30 10.59 -2.48
CA GLY A 224 3.56 11.34 -1.48
C GLY A 224 4.08 11.18 -0.06
N SER A 225 3.25 11.48 0.93
CA SER A 225 3.55 11.35 2.37
C SER A 225 2.86 10.15 3.01
N GLY A 226 1.80 9.66 2.40
CA GLY A 226 0.88 8.65 2.91
C GLY A 226 -0.45 9.23 3.39
N ALA A 227 -0.69 10.52 3.16
CA ALA A 227 -1.99 11.10 3.44
C ALA A 227 -3.06 10.54 2.48
N LEU A 228 -4.29 10.44 2.98
CA LEU A 228 -5.41 9.94 2.19
C LEU A 228 -5.59 10.77 0.91
N GLY A 229 -5.81 10.08 -0.20
CA GLY A 229 -6.19 10.72 -1.46
C GLY A 229 -5.10 11.53 -2.16
N GLU A 230 -3.84 11.42 -1.76
CA GLU A 230 -2.72 12.05 -2.46
C GLU A 230 -2.63 11.62 -3.93
N VAL A 231 -2.10 12.51 -4.74
CA VAL A 231 -1.76 12.23 -6.14
C VAL A 231 -0.60 11.23 -6.21
N MET A 232 -0.75 10.19 -6.99
CA MET A 232 0.33 9.27 -7.29
C MET A 232 1.23 9.86 -8.37
N SER A 233 2.54 9.86 -8.15
CA SER A 233 3.49 10.41 -9.12
C SER A 233 3.41 9.66 -10.46
N SER A 234 2.76 10.29 -11.44
CA SER A 234 2.68 9.92 -12.86
C SER A 234 2.90 8.43 -13.20
N PRO A 235 1.95 7.53 -12.94
CA PRO A 235 2.00 6.17 -13.44
C PRO A 235 1.95 6.18 -14.98
N LEU A 236 2.54 5.16 -15.62
CA LEU A 236 2.62 5.11 -17.10
C LEU A 236 2.50 3.67 -17.63
N VAL A 237 1.95 3.55 -18.84
CA VAL A 237 1.90 2.28 -19.57
C VAL A 237 3.23 2.05 -20.27
N GLU A 238 3.73 0.83 -20.16
CA GLU A 238 4.94 0.40 -20.88
C GLU A 238 4.68 -0.78 -21.83
N ALA A 239 5.45 -0.77 -22.89
CA ALA A 239 5.42 -1.81 -23.91
C ALA A 239 6.07 -3.12 -23.40
N PRO A 240 5.86 -4.25 -24.09
CA PRO A 240 6.64 -5.45 -23.94
C PRO A 240 8.17 -5.16 -24.03
N PHE A 241 8.94 -5.93 -23.28
CA PHE A 241 10.40 -5.86 -23.22
C PHE A 241 10.98 -4.54 -22.65
N VAL A 242 10.18 -3.79 -21.91
CA VAL A 242 10.66 -2.67 -21.09
C VAL A 242 10.67 -3.10 -19.62
N GLY A 243 11.84 -3.00 -18.97
CA GLY A 243 12.01 -3.26 -17.54
C GLY A 243 12.10 -1.97 -16.73
N ALA A 244 12.31 -2.12 -15.43
CA ALA A 244 12.53 -0.98 -14.54
C ALA A 244 13.50 -1.30 -13.41
N THR A 245 14.16 -0.27 -12.91
CA THR A 245 14.88 -0.35 -11.62
C THR A 245 13.87 -0.54 -10.48
N GLU A 246 14.34 -0.91 -9.29
CA GLU A 246 13.48 -1.08 -8.11
C GLU A 246 12.77 0.21 -7.64
N THR A 247 13.02 1.34 -8.32
CA THR A 247 12.31 2.60 -8.12
C THR A 247 10.84 2.52 -8.55
N PHE A 248 10.52 1.54 -9.40
CA PHE A 248 9.17 1.30 -9.91
C PHE A 248 8.71 -0.12 -9.58
N LEU A 249 7.40 -0.23 -9.36
CA LEU A 249 6.67 -1.50 -9.35
C LEU A 249 5.91 -1.62 -10.67
N SER A 250 5.66 -2.84 -11.14
CA SER A 250 4.83 -3.08 -12.31
C SER A 250 3.49 -3.70 -11.90
N ILE A 251 2.42 -3.24 -12.55
CA ILE A 251 1.10 -3.86 -12.55
C ILE A 251 0.90 -4.53 -13.91
N GLY A 252 0.55 -5.80 -13.92
CA GLY A 252 0.36 -6.53 -15.16
C GLY A 252 1.08 -7.89 -15.14
N GLY A 253 1.17 -8.73 -16.24
CA GLY A 253 1.07 -8.31 -17.65
C GLY A 253 -0.34 -8.32 -18.25
N PHE A 254 -0.46 -7.50 -19.22
CA PHE A 254 -1.65 -7.36 -20.04
C PHE A 254 -1.33 -7.81 -21.47
N GLU A 255 -2.29 -8.46 -22.12
CA GLU A 255 -2.14 -8.93 -23.50
C GLU A 255 -2.09 -7.76 -24.49
N THR A 256 -2.88 -6.72 -24.22
CA THR A 256 -3.01 -5.56 -25.09
C THR A 256 -2.63 -4.25 -24.38
N ARG A 257 -2.23 -3.28 -25.20
CA ARG A 257 -1.99 -1.92 -24.72
C ARG A 257 -3.27 -1.29 -24.15
N SER A 258 -4.42 -1.57 -24.76
CA SER A 258 -5.72 -1.06 -24.30
C SER A 258 -6.05 -1.53 -22.89
N GLU A 259 -5.79 -2.80 -22.54
CA GLU A 259 -5.98 -3.30 -21.16
C GLU A 259 -5.07 -2.60 -20.16
N ALA A 260 -3.80 -2.37 -20.53
CA ALA A 260 -2.88 -1.61 -19.69
C ALA A 260 -3.32 -0.15 -19.51
N GLU A 261 -3.86 0.49 -20.56
CA GLU A 261 -4.42 1.84 -20.51
C GLU A 261 -5.70 1.90 -19.63
N SER A 262 -6.56 0.88 -19.70
CA SER A 262 -7.72 0.72 -18.82
C SER A 262 -7.29 0.60 -17.35
N CYS A 263 -6.29 -0.23 -17.06
CA CYS A 263 -5.71 -0.33 -15.73
C CYS A 263 -5.10 1.00 -15.28
N LEU A 264 -4.40 1.73 -16.15
CA LEU A 264 -3.88 3.06 -15.86
C LEU A 264 -4.99 4.04 -15.51
N ALA A 265 -6.10 4.05 -16.27
CA ALA A 265 -7.26 4.88 -15.96
C ALA A 265 -7.87 4.51 -14.60
N TYR A 266 -8.00 3.20 -14.33
CA TYR A 266 -8.53 2.68 -13.07
C TYR A 266 -7.72 3.15 -11.86
N ILE A 267 -6.39 3.01 -11.87
CA ILE A 267 -5.56 3.40 -10.72
C ILE A 267 -5.49 4.92 -10.50
N LYS A 268 -5.89 5.72 -11.50
CA LYS A 268 -6.02 7.17 -11.38
C LYS A 268 -7.34 7.60 -10.74
N THR A 269 -8.35 6.73 -10.69
CA THR A 269 -9.65 7.07 -10.11
C THR A 269 -9.53 7.48 -8.64
N LYS A 270 -10.43 8.33 -8.20
CA LYS A 270 -10.55 8.72 -6.79
C LYS A 270 -10.95 7.54 -5.93
N PHE A 271 -11.85 6.67 -6.43
CA PHE A 271 -12.25 5.43 -5.77
C PHE A 271 -11.04 4.55 -5.42
N VAL A 272 -10.19 4.25 -6.40
CA VAL A 272 -9.01 3.41 -6.17
C VAL A 272 -8.05 4.04 -5.16
N ARG A 273 -7.83 5.34 -5.25
CA ARG A 273 -6.91 6.03 -4.33
C ARG A 273 -7.49 6.15 -2.92
N ALA A 274 -8.81 6.23 -2.76
CA ALA A 274 -9.47 6.09 -1.46
C ALA A 274 -9.23 4.68 -0.89
N MET A 275 -9.48 3.63 -1.67
CA MET A 275 -9.25 2.24 -1.25
C MET A 275 -7.77 1.92 -0.97
N LEU A 276 -6.86 2.47 -1.75
CA LEU A 276 -5.41 2.39 -1.48
C LEU A 276 -5.06 3.08 -0.16
N GLY A 277 -5.68 4.22 0.13
CA GLY A 277 -5.49 5.01 1.35
C GLY A 277 -5.85 4.28 2.64
N VAL A 278 -6.68 3.23 2.57
CA VAL A 278 -6.99 2.38 3.74
C VAL A 278 -5.72 1.78 4.37
N LEU A 279 -4.74 1.39 3.56
CA LEU A 279 -3.49 0.77 4.03
C LEU A 279 -2.24 1.60 3.78
N LYS A 280 -2.30 2.57 2.86
CA LYS A 280 -1.16 3.42 2.52
C LYS A 280 -1.08 4.63 3.45
N ILE A 281 -0.41 4.44 4.58
CA ILE A 281 -0.15 5.47 5.61
C ILE A 281 1.29 6.02 5.57
N THR A 282 2.06 5.67 4.54
CA THR A 282 3.43 6.10 4.29
C THR A 282 3.66 6.32 2.80
N GLN A 283 4.82 6.80 2.41
CA GLN A 283 5.20 6.99 1.00
C GLN A 283 5.19 5.69 0.17
N ALA A 284 5.40 4.52 0.79
CA ALA A 284 5.59 3.26 0.08
C ALA A 284 4.29 2.76 -0.58
N ASN A 285 4.37 2.41 -1.86
CA ASN A 285 3.30 1.82 -2.66
C ASN A 285 3.44 0.29 -2.77
N THR A 286 3.92 -0.37 -1.71
CA THR A 286 4.15 -1.81 -1.74
C THR A 286 2.89 -2.59 -2.09
N ARG A 287 3.08 -3.78 -2.67
CA ARG A 287 2.03 -4.69 -3.13
C ARG A 287 0.88 -4.87 -2.11
N GLU A 288 1.22 -5.01 -0.84
CA GLU A 288 0.27 -5.29 0.25
C GLU A 288 -0.70 -4.13 0.48
N LYS A 289 -0.32 -2.91 0.13
CA LYS A 289 -1.18 -1.71 0.27
C LYS A 289 -2.40 -1.74 -0.65
N TRP A 290 -2.33 -2.51 -1.74
CA TRP A 290 -3.39 -2.66 -2.75
C TRP A 290 -4.38 -3.80 -2.44
N LYS A 291 -4.30 -4.39 -1.25
CA LYS A 291 -5.15 -5.52 -0.83
C LYS A 291 -6.65 -5.21 -0.92
N TYR A 292 -7.05 -3.97 -0.66
CA TYR A 292 -8.45 -3.55 -0.69
C TYR A 292 -8.86 -2.86 -1.98
N VAL A 293 -8.00 -2.81 -2.97
CA VAL A 293 -8.35 -2.39 -4.33
C VAL A 293 -8.82 -3.61 -5.11
N PRO A 294 -10.10 -3.68 -5.53
CA PRO A 294 -10.59 -4.82 -6.32
C PRO A 294 -9.90 -4.89 -7.68
N LEU A 295 -9.53 -6.08 -8.13
CA LEU A 295 -9.17 -6.28 -9.53
C LEU A 295 -10.42 -6.17 -10.40
N GLN A 296 -10.32 -5.43 -11.50
CA GLN A 296 -11.37 -5.30 -12.50
C GLN A 296 -11.03 -6.13 -13.75
N ASP A 297 -12.04 -6.38 -14.57
CA ASP A 297 -11.82 -6.80 -15.95
C ASP A 297 -11.44 -5.56 -16.78
N PHE A 298 -10.27 -5.58 -17.40
CA PHE A 298 -9.76 -4.49 -18.23
C PHE A 298 -9.98 -4.73 -19.73
N THR A 299 -10.59 -5.84 -20.09
CA THR A 299 -10.91 -6.20 -21.50
C THR A 299 -12.14 -5.45 -22.00
N ALA A 300 -12.43 -5.62 -23.28
CA ALA A 300 -13.65 -5.08 -23.91
C ALA A 300 -14.97 -5.69 -23.37
N HIS A 301 -14.89 -6.76 -22.57
CA HIS A 301 -16.04 -7.43 -21.94
C HIS A 301 -16.37 -6.91 -20.54
N SER A 302 -15.60 -5.90 -20.07
CA SER A 302 -15.78 -5.29 -18.76
C SER A 302 -17.18 -4.68 -18.57
N ASP A 303 -17.70 -4.75 -17.36
CA ASP A 303 -18.88 -4.01 -16.93
C ASP A 303 -18.59 -2.49 -16.70
N ILE A 304 -17.32 -2.09 -16.82
CA ILE A 304 -16.87 -0.69 -16.80
C ILE A 304 -16.49 -0.27 -18.22
N ASP A 305 -17.04 0.85 -18.67
CA ASP A 305 -16.64 1.48 -19.94
C ASP A 305 -15.34 2.28 -19.75
N TRP A 306 -14.22 1.65 -20.05
CA TRP A 306 -12.88 2.24 -19.93
C TRP A 306 -12.57 3.34 -20.94
N SER A 307 -13.42 3.54 -21.97
CA SER A 307 -13.26 4.62 -22.95
C SER A 307 -13.64 6.00 -22.38
N LYS A 308 -14.25 6.01 -21.22
CA LYS A 308 -14.73 7.22 -20.56
C LYS A 308 -13.61 7.98 -19.81
N SER A 309 -13.89 9.22 -19.45
CA SER A 309 -13.01 10.00 -18.57
C SER A 309 -12.86 9.35 -17.20
N VAL A 310 -11.75 9.63 -16.50
CA VAL A 310 -11.50 9.11 -15.15
C VAL A 310 -12.67 9.41 -14.21
N ALA A 311 -13.24 10.61 -14.28
CA ALA A 311 -14.39 11.01 -13.46
C ALA A 311 -15.68 10.20 -13.80
N GLU A 312 -15.86 9.80 -15.06
CA GLU A 312 -16.99 8.95 -15.44
C GLU A 312 -16.75 7.48 -15.03
N ILE A 313 -15.51 7.02 -15.06
CA ILE A 313 -15.11 5.72 -14.53
C ILE A 313 -15.35 5.70 -13.00
N ASP A 314 -15.01 6.76 -12.26
CA ASP A 314 -15.35 6.88 -10.85
C ASP A 314 -16.85 6.71 -10.59
N ARG A 315 -17.72 7.39 -11.36
CA ARG A 315 -19.18 7.26 -11.22
C ARG A 315 -19.67 5.84 -11.49
N GLN A 316 -19.04 5.10 -12.42
CA GLN A 316 -19.37 3.69 -12.68
C GLN A 316 -18.98 2.82 -11.50
N LEU A 317 -17.79 3.05 -10.90
CA LEU A 317 -17.31 2.35 -9.72
C LEU A 317 -18.18 2.64 -8.50
N TYR A 318 -18.59 3.91 -8.27
CA TYR A 318 -19.50 4.27 -7.18
C TYR A 318 -20.83 3.49 -7.27
N ARG A 319 -21.41 3.39 -8.47
CA ARG A 319 -22.63 2.59 -8.70
C ARG A 319 -22.39 1.10 -8.50
N LYS A 320 -21.27 0.57 -9.02
CA LYS A 320 -20.89 -0.85 -8.92
C LYS A 320 -20.79 -1.31 -7.45
N TYR A 321 -20.30 -0.45 -6.57
CA TYR A 321 -20.13 -0.75 -5.15
C TYR A 321 -21.22 -0.16 -4.26
N ASP A 322 -22.31 0.33 -4.83
CA ASP A 322 -23.48 0.88 -4.12
C ASP A 322 -23.10 1.93 -3.06
N LEU A 323 -22.27 2.90 -3.45
CA LEU A 323 -21.86 3.97 -2.55
C LEU A 323 -22.99 4.99 -2.40
N THR A 324 -23.22 5.45 -1.16
CA THR A 324 -24.20 6.49 -0.84
C THR A 324 -23.68 7.88 -1.22
N ALA A 325 -24.58 8.87 -1.22
CA ALA A 325 -24.21 10.23 -1.59
C ALA A 325 -23.12 10.82 -0.67
N ASP A 326 -23.20 10.59 0.63
CA ASP A 326 -22.21 11.05 1.61
C ASP A 326 -20.85 10.32 1.48
N GLU A 327 -20.84 9.05 1.12
CA GLU A 327 -19.62 8.29 0.82
C GLU A 327 -18.94 8.80 -0.46
N ILE A 328 -19.73 9.14 -1.48
CA ILE A 328 -19.24 9.75 -2.72
C ILE A 328 -18.68 11.14 -2.42
N GLU A 329 -19.42 11.98 -1.68
CA GLU A 329 -18.96 13.31 -1.29
C GLU A 329 -17.65 13.24 -0.48
N PHE A 330 -17.53 12.27 0.41
CA PHE A 330 -16.28 12.01 1.13
C PHE A 330 -15.11 11.75 0.18
N ILE A 331 -15.28 10.84 -0.79
CA ILE A 331 -14.22 10.55 -1.78
C ILE A 331 -13.91 11.80 -2.60
N GLU A 332 -14.94 12.50 -3.11
CA GLU A 332 -14.76 13.66 -3.99
C GLU A 332 -14.04 14.82 -3.29
N THR A 333 -14.22 14.97 -1.99
CA THR A 333 -13.62 16.07 -1.20
C THR A 333 -12.24 15.72 -0.62
N HIS A 334 -11.99 14.46 -0.26
CA HIS A 334 -10.73 14.05 0.37
C HIS A 334 -9.70 13.51 -0.61
N VAL A 335 -10.11 13.12 -1.81
CA VAL A 335 -9.19 12.59 -2.83
C VAL A 335 -8.98 13.63 -3.93
N LYS A 336 -7.73 14.06 -4.09
CA LYS A 336 -7.34 15.07 -5.09
C LYS A 336 -7.55 14.54 -6.50
N GLU A 337 -7.78 15.43 -7.45
CA GLU A 337 -7.78 15.05 -8.87
C GLU A 337 -6.38 14.66 -9.37
N MET A 338 -6.37 13.79 -10.43
CA MET A 338 -5.13 13.30 -10.99
C MET A 338 -5.17 13.21 -12.52
#